data_44698df25210a55082506ea55f4d71f6
#
_entry.id   44698df25210a55082506ea55f4d71f6
#
_cell.length_a   1.000
_cell.length_b   1.000
_cell.length_c   1.000
_cell.angle_alpha   90.00
_cell.angle_beta   90.00
_cell.angle_gamma   90.00
#
_symmetry.space_group_name_H-M   'P 1'
#
loop_
_entity.id
_entity.type
_entity.pdbx_description
1 polymer ?
#
loop_
_entity_poly.entity_id
_entity_poly.type
_entity_poly.pdbx_seq_one_letter_code
_entity_poly.pdbx_strand_id
1 'polypeptide(L)'
;MAVPAAPVALRRAGYRAAHIGLRVYWFVLRPHTRAVKCVVRQGDAVLFVRHAYGDRSRWELPGGGIKRGEDPRAGAAREAREELGLDLADWRPLGTVEARGRGKRTTIQCFEARPPGRELTLDAGEIEEARWFDLAAPPARLGIDARVVLAGLLGCDVRPRIG
;
A
#
# COMPACT_ATOMS: atom_id res chain seq x y z
N MET A 1 20.19 -5.16 -25.16
CA MET A 1 19.17 -6.24 -25.27
C MET A 1 18.30 -6.16 -24.02
N ALA A 2 17.00 -5.81 -24.17
CA ALA A 2 16.08 -5.80 -23.04
C ALA A 2 15.71 -7.25 -22.69
N VAL A 3 15.86 -7.64 -21.43
CA VAL A 3 15.39 -8.94 -20.93
C VAL A 3 13.86 -8.92 -21.00
N PRO A 4 13.21 -9.89 -21.67
CA PRO A 4 11.74 -9.90 -21.75
C PRO A 4 11.15 -10.03 -20.34
N ALA A 5 10.18 -9.17 -20.00
CA ALA A 5 9.49 -9.23 -18.72
C ALA A 5 8.77 -10.59 -18.60
N ALA A 6 8.91 -11.24 -17.44
CA ALA A 6 8.25 -12.52 -17.18
C ALA A 6 6.70 -12.38 -17.34
N PRO A 7 6.02 -13.42 -17.83
CA PRO A 7 4.56 -13.43 -17.95
C PRO A 7 3.87 -13.06 -16.63
N VAL A 8 2.78 -12.30 -16.69
CA VAL A 8 2.05 -11.83 -15.50
C VAL A 8 1.69 -12.98 -14.55
N ALA A 9 1.27 -14.14 -15.09
CA ALA A 9 0.96 -15.32 -14.28
C ALA A 9 2.16 -15.83 -13.47
N LEU A 10 3.37 -15.83 -14.07
CA LEU A 10 4.59 -16.25 -13.40
C LEU A 10 5.01 -15.24 -12.32
N ARG A 11 4.88 -13.95 -12.61
CA ARG A 11 5.12 -12.87 -11.62
C ARG A 11 4.18 -13.00 -10.43
N ARG A 12 2.87 -13.20 -10.66
CA ARG A 12 1.87 -13.42 -9.60
C ARG A 12 2.18 -14.67 -8.76
N ALA A 13 2.60 -15.77 -9.38
CA ALA A 13 3.02 -16.98 -8.67
C ALA A 13 4.25 -16.73 -7.79
N GLY A 14 5.25 -16.00 -8.30
CA GLY A 14 6.43 -15.59 -7.54
C GLY A 14 6.09 -14.72 -6.32
N TYR A 15 5.23 -13.71 -6.48
CA TYR A 15 4.77 -12.88 -5.36
C TYR A 15 4.00 -13.68 -4.30
N ARG A 16 3.16 -14.62 -4.71
CA ARG A 16 2.44 -15.51 -3.78
C ARG A 16 3.39 -16.40 -2.97
N ALA A 17 4.37 -17.02 -3.63
CA ALA A 17 5.36 -17.86 -2.96
C ALA A 17 6.22 -17.05 -1.97
N ALA A 18 6.71 -15.89 -2.40
CA ALA A 18 7.46 -14.97 -1.54
C ALA A 18 6.63 -14.51 -0.33
N HIS A 19 5.35 -14.21 -0.54
CA HIS A 19 4.45 -13.80 0.53
C HIS A 19 4.24 -14.90 1.59
N ILE A 20 4.12 -16.17 1.17
CA ILE A 20 4.01 -17.31 2.08
C ILE A 20 5.30 -17.46 2.92
N GLY A 21 6.46 -17.41 2.28
CA GLY A 21 7.76 -17.47 2.98
C GLY A 21 7.94 -16.34 4.00
N LEU A 22 7.57 -15.11 3.61
CA LEU A 22 7.60 -13.95 4.50
C LEU A 22 6.64 -14.10 5.70
N ARG A 23 5.46 -14.70 5.52
CA ARG A 23 4.53 -14.93 6.63
C ARG A 23 5.11 -15.86 7.68
N VAL A 24 5.77 -16.95 7.26
CA VAL A 24 6.44 -17.88 8.17
C VAL A 24 7.57 -17.16 8.92
N TYR A 25 8.40 -16.42 8.20
CA TYR A 25 9.46 -15.59 8.78
C TYR A 25 8.92 -14.60 9.82
N TRP A 26 7.84 -13.88 9.51
CA TRP A 26 7.22 -12.91 10.45
C TRP A 26 6.59 -13.58 11.66
N PHE A 27 6.02 -14.77 11.48
CA PHE A 27 5.44 -15.52 12.59
C PHE A 27 6.51 -15.96 13.60
N VAL A 28 7.67 -16.41 13.12
CA VAL A 28 8.77 -16.90 13.94
C VAL A 28 9.55 -15.75 14.59
N LEU A 29 9.97 -14.76 13.82
CA LEU A 29 10.88 -13.71 14.28
C LEU A 29 10.20 -12.44 14.78
N ARG A 30 8.91 -12.26 14.50
CA ARG A 30 8.11 -11.07 14.89
C ARG A 30 8.85 -9.74 14.64
N PRO A 31 9.42 -9.50 13.46
CA PRO A 31 10.31 -8.38 13.23
C PRO A 31 9.58 -7.04 13.33
N HIS A 32 10.34 -6.02 13.74
CA HIS A 32 9.93 -4.64 13.53
C HIS A 32 10.31 -4.21 12.11
N THR A 33 9.31 -3.85 11.31
CA THR A 33 9.50 -3.44 9.92
C THR A 33 9.17 -1.96 9.74
N ARG A 34 9.74 -1.35 8.71
CA ARG A 34 9.43 0.03 8.30
C ARG A 34 8.76 0.00 6.94
N ALA A 35 7.72 0.79 6.79
CA ALA A 35 6.95 0.89 5.55
C ALA A 35 6.56 2.34 5.27
N VAL A 36 6.24 2.61 4.02
CA VAL A 36 5.57 3.83 3.58
C VAL A 36 4.16 3.52 3.12
N LYS A 37 3.25 4.45 3.33
CA LYS A 37 1.92 4.45 2.71
C LYS A 37 1.67 5.78 2.01
N CYS A 38 1.14 5.68 0.81
CA CYS A 38 0.87 6.79 -0.10
C CYS A 38 -0.62 7.12 -0.04
N VAL A 39 -0.94 8.30 0.45
CA VAL A 39 -2.29 8.86 0.37
C VAL A 39 -2.38 9.66 -0.94
N VAL A 40 -2.67 8.96 -2.02
CA VAL A 40 -2.86 9.60 -3.34
C VAL A 40 -4.27 10.17 -3.35
N ARG A 41 -4.39 11.51 -3.35
CA ARG A 41 -5.65 12.21 -3.10
C ARG A 41 -6.01 13.14 -4.26
N GLN A 42 -7.30 13.15 -4.62
CA GLN A 42 -7.86 14.12 -5.57
C GLN A 42 -9.21 14.64 -5.06
N GLY A 43 -9.24 15.86 -4.57
CA GLY A 43 -10.38 16.39 -3.81
C GLY A 43 -10.60 15.58 -2.52
N ASP A 44 -11.81 15.07 -2.33
CA ASP A 44 -12.17 14.21 -1.20
C ASP A 44 -11.95 12.72 -1.47
N ALA A 45 -11.57 12.35 -2.70
CA ALA A 45 -11.30 10.98 -3.08
C ALA A 45 -9.85 10.60 -2.80
N VAL A 46 -9.65 9.38 -2.26
CA VAL A 46 -8.36 8.73 -2.03
C VAL A 46 -8.30 7.42 -2.80
N LEU A 47 -7.14 7.14 -3.36
CA LEU A 47 -6.88 5.92 -4.11
C LEU A 47 -6.57 4.77 -3.17
N PHE A 48 -7.28 3.66 -3.36
CA PHE A 48 -7.01 2.38 -2.71
C PHE A 48 -6.70 1.32 -3.76
N VAL A 49 -5.92 0.34 -3.35
CA VAL A 49 -5.51 -0.80 -4.18
C VAL A 49 -5.88 -2.13 -3.54
N ARG A 50 -6.06 -3.16 -4.36
CA ARG A 50 -6.10 -4.55 -3.93
C ARG A 50 -4.93 -5.30 -4.56
N HIS A 51 -4.15 -5.95 -3.72
CA HIS A 51 -3.00 -6.72 -4.19
C HIS A 51 -3.43 -8.04 -4.85
N ALA A 52 -2.65 -8.49 -5.84
CA ALA A 52 -2.84 -9.78 -6.51
C ALA A 52 -2.42 -10.99 -5.62
N TYR A 53 -1.93 -10.74 -4.41
CA TYR A 53 -1.44 -11.73 -3.44
C TYR A 53 -2.00 -11.46 -2.03
N GLY A 54 -1.83 -12.42 -1.13
CA GLY A 54 -2.32 -12.31 0.25
C GLY A 54 -3.84 -12.34 0.35
N ASP A 55 -4.43 -11.49 1.18
CA ASP A 55 -5.89 -11.35 1.30
C ASP A 55 -6.42 -10.37 0.25
N ARG A 56 -6.73 -10.89 -0.92
CA ARG A 56 -7.18 -10.15 -2.09
C ARG A 56 -8.52 -9.43 -1.92
N SER A 57 -9.24 -9.70 -0.82
CA SER A 57 -10.53 -9.06 -0.53
C SER A 57 -10.40 -7.71 0.17
N ARG A 58 -9.18 -7.34 0.60
CA ARG A 58 -8.94 -6.13 1.38
C ARG A 58 -8.38 -5.01 0.52
N TRP A 59 -8.87 -3.82 0.80
CA TRP A 59 -8.34 -2.59 0.26
C TRP A 59 -7.22 -2.06 1.13
N GLU A 60 -6.14 -1.66 0.52
CA GLU A 60 -4.97 -1.06 1.15
C GLU A 60 -4.68 0.30 0.53
N LEU A 61 -3.93 1.13 1.24
CA LEU A 61 -3.29 2.28 0.62
C LEU A 61 -2.07 1.79 -0.17
N PRO A 62 -1.77 2.38 -1.35
CA PRO A 62 -0.53 2.10 -2.08
C PRO A 62 0.70 2.25 -1.19
N GLY A 63 1.75 1.49 -1.47
CA GLY A 63 2.99 1.57 -0.74
C GLY A 63 3.47 0.24 -0.17
N GLY A 64 4.73 0.20 0.23
CA GLY A 64 5.42 -1.02 0.63
C GLY A 64 6.54 -0.79 1.64
N GLY A 65 7.49 -1.71 1.64
CA GLY A 65 8.63 -1.66 2.55
C GLY A 65 9.66 -0.58 2.19
N ILE A 66 10.22 0.08 3.20
CA ILE A 66 11.36 0.98 3.02
C ILE A 66 12.63 0.13 2.90
N LYS A 67 13.42 0.34 1.86
CA LYS A 67 14.72 -0.32 1.66
C LYS A 67 15.75 0.20 2.69
N ARG A 68 16.79 -0.59 2.93
CA ARG A 68 17.86 -0.18 3.86
C ARG A 68 18.54 1.11 3.37
N GLY A 69 18.55 2.14 4.20
CA GLY A 69 19.14 3.44 3.85
C GLY A 69 18.28 4.32 2.94
N GLU A 70 17.11 3.85 2.53
CA GLU A 70 16.20 4.62 1.69
C GLU A 70 15.53 5.74 2.50
N ASP A 71 15.47 6.92 1.93
CA ASP A 71 14.64 8.02 2.44
C ASP A 71 13.15 7.65 2.29
N PRO A 72 12.34 7.83 3.33
CA PRO A 72 10.94 7.41 3.28
C PRO A 72 10.10 8.12 2.21
N ARG A 73 10.37 9.39 1.91
CA ARG A 73 9.70 10.13 0.84
C ARG A 73 10.08 9.55 -0.53
N ALA A 74 11.36 9.22 -0.72
CA ALA A 74 11.83 8.54 -1.93
C ALA A 74 11.20 7.15 -2.07
N GLY A 75 11.03 6.42 -0.95
CA GLY A 75 10.29 5.16 -0.90
C GLY A 75 8.84 5.32 -1.35
N ALA A 76 8.12 6.35 -0.88
CA ALA A 76 6.76 6.63 -1.31
C ALA A 76 6.67 6.93 -2.82
N ALA A 77 7.58 7.74 -3.36
CA ALA A 77 7.64 8.04 -4.79
C ALA A 77 7.94 6.79 -5.62
N ARG A 78 8.84 5.92 -5.15
CA ARG A 78 9.16 4.64 -5.80
C ARG A 78 7.96 3.72 -5.84
N GLU A 79 7.28 3.49 -4.72
CA GLU A 79 6.10 2.62 -4.66
C GLU A 79 4.96 3.15 -5.55
N ALA A 80 4.69 4.46 -5.55
CA ALA A 80 3.67 5.04 -6.43
C ALA A 80 3.99 4.83 -7.91
N ARG A 81 5.27 4.90 -8.29
CA ARG A 81 5.71 4.62 -9.67
C ARG A 81 5.62 3.14 -10.00
N GLU A 82 6.07 2.26 -9.10
CA GLU A 82 6.08 0.80 -9.30
C GLU A 82 4.66 0.23 -9.35
N GLU A 83 3.78 0.59 -8.40
CA GLU A 83 2.43 0.04 -8.28
C GLU A 83 1.41 0.69 -9.24
N LEU A 84 1.50 2.01 -9.44
CA LEU A 84 0.45 2.82 -10.07
C LEU A 84 0.88 3.51 -11.37
N GLY A 85 2.17 3.49 -11.70
CA GLY A 85 2.72 4.26 -12.83
C GLY A 85 2.68 5.78 -12.61
N LEU A 86 2.55 6.25 -11.37
CA LEU A 86 2.49 7.66 -11.03
C LEU A 86 3.86 8.21 -10.67
N ASP A 87 4.35 9.18 -11.42
CA ASP A 87 5.58 9.93 -11.10
C ASP A 87 5.20 11.26 -10.45
N LEU A 88 5.17 11.25 -9.10
CA LEU A 88 4.74 12.39 -8.28
C LEU A 88 5.92 12.93 -7.49
N ALA A 89 6.13 14.26 -7.53
CA ALA A 89 7.23 14.94 -6.86
C ALA A 89 6.84 15.52 -5.48
N ASP A 90 5.62 16.05 -5.37
CA ASP A 90 5.20 16.85 -4.21
C ASP A 90 4.56 15.98 -3.11
N TRP A 91 5.39 15.17 -2.46
CA TRP A 91 4.99 14.35 -1.32
C TRP A 91 5.02 15.14 -0.02
N ARG A 92 3.85 15.38 0.56
CA ARG A 92 3.68 16.04 1.86
C ARG A 92 3.63 14.99 2.98
N PRO A 93 4.48 15.08 4.01
CA PRO A 93 4.40 14.16 5.14
C PRO A 93 3.10 14.38 5.91
N LEU A 94 2.39 13.28 6.22
CA LEU A 94 1.20 13.29 7.07
C LEU A 94 1.51 12.89 8.50
N GLY A 95 2.53 12.06 8.71
CA GLY A 95 2.93 11.56 10.01
C GLY A 95 3.33 10.10 10.00
N THR A 96 3.42 9.54 11.20
CA THR A 96 3.84 8.17 11.43
C THR A 96 2.84 7.46 12.32
N VAL A 97 2.49 6.23 11.99
CA VAL A 97 1.64 5.36 12.79
C VAL A 97 2.27 3.98 12.98
N GLU A 98 1.82 3.28 14.00
CA GLU A 98 2.24 1.90 14.27
C GLU A 98 1.09 0.93 13.96
N ALA A 99 1.37 -0.07 13.13
CA ALA A 99 0.48 -1.18 12.88
C ALA A 99 1.02 -2.46 13.51
N ARG A 100 0.14 -3.24 14.13
CA ARG A 100 0.45 -4.54 14.70
C ARG A 100 -0.47 -5.59 14.10
N GLY A 101 0.12 -6.60 13.50
CA GLY A 101 -0.65 -7.70 12.92
C GLY A 101 0.22 -8.67 12.15
N ARG A 102 -0.34 -9.84 11.86
CA ARG A 102 0.34 -10.90 11.10
C ARG A 102 1.72 -11.29 11.67
N GLY A 103 1.90 -11.21 13.00
CA GLY A 103 3.16 -11.58 13.67
C GLY A 103 4.27 -10.51 13.58
N LYS A 104 3.99 -9.30 13.10
CA LYS A 104 4.98 -8.22 13.02
C LYS A 104 4.45 -6.90 13.59
N ARG A 105 5.37 -6.01 13.96
CA ARG A 105 5.12 -4.59 14.20
C ARG A 105 5.67 -3.80 13.02
N THR A 106 4.90 -2.85 12.51
CA THR A 106 5.31 -2.02 11.39
C THR A 106 5.17 -0.56 11.77
N THR A 107 6.27 0.20 11.69
CA THR A 107 6.23 1.66 11.70
C THR A 107 5.95 2.13 10.29
N ILE A 108 4.84 2.83 10.09
CA ILE A 108 4.37 3.29 8.79
C ILE A 108 4.51 4.81 8.72
N GLN A 109 5.33 5.29 7.80
CA GLN A 109 5.43 6.71 7.47
C GLN A 109 4.50 7.01 6.30
N CYS A 110 3.66 8.02 6.46
CA CYS A 110 2.62 8.34 5.50
C CYS A 110 2.90 9.66 4.80
N PHE A 111 2.70 9.66 3.50
CA PHE A 111 2.86 10.83 2.65
C PHE A 111 1.63 11.01 1.77
N GLU A 112 1.20 12.27 1.60
CA GLU A 112 0.14 12.64 0.67
C GLU A 112 0.74 13.24 -0.59
N ALA A 113 0.19 12.87 -1.74
CA ALA A 113 0.45 13.55 -3.00
C ALA A 113 -0.82 13.64 -3.84
N ARG A 114 -0.84 14.60 -4.78
CA ARG A 114 -1.97 14.85 -5.66
C ARG A 114 -1.54 14.64 -7.11
N PRO A 115 -2.10 13.63 -7.78
CA PRO A 115 -1.81 13.43 -9.19
C PRO A 115 -2.55 14.48 -10.05
N PRO A 116 -2.02 14.81 -11.24
CA PRO A 116 -2.66 15.75 -12.16
C PRO A 116 -3.97 15.21 -12.75
N GLY A 117 -4.17 13.90 -12.72
CA GLY A 117 -5.33 13.20 -13.25
C GLY A 117 -5.61 11.88 -12.50
N ARG A 118 -6.54 11.09 -13.05
CA ARG A 118 -6.92 9.77 -12.47
C ARG A 118 -6.40 8.58 -13.28
N GLU A 119 -5.61 8.85 -14.30
CA GLU A 119 -5.04 7.80 -15.13
C GLU A 119 -3.96 7.03 -14.37
N LEU A 120 -4.01 5.71 -14.42
CA LEU A 120 -3.12 4.81 -13.72
C LEU A 120 -2.58 3.75 -14.68
N THR A 121 -1.34 3.37 -14.48
CA THR A 121 -0.72 2.22 -15.15
C THR A 121 -0.33 1.21 -14.08
N LEU A 122 -1.24 0.28 -13.79
CA LEU A 122 -1.06 -0.68 -12.70
C LEU A 122 -0.02 -1.75 -13.06
N ASP A 123 0.85 -2.08 -12.10
CA ASP A 123 1.60 -3.32 -12.19
C ASP A 123 0.67 -4.52 -11.95
N ALA A 124 0.17 -5.12 -13.03
CA ALA A 124 -0.73 -6.26 -12.97
C ALA A 124 -0.15 -7.51 -12.27
N GLY A 125 1.15 -7.58 -12.02
CA GLY A 125 1.77 -8.64 -11.21
C GLY A 125 1.54 -8.47 -9.73
N GLU A 126 1.42 -7.23 -9.27
CA GLU A 126 1.34 -6.86 -7.87
C GLU A 126 -0.03 -6.31 -7.48
N ILE A 127 -0.63 -5.47 -8.33
CA ILE A 127 -1.93 -4.83 -8.10
C ILE A 127 -2.99 -5.50 -8.98
N GLU A 128 -4.06 -5.96 -8.35
CA GLU A 128 -5.22 -6.53 -9.05
C GLU A 128 -6.24 -5.47 -9.46
N GLU A 129 -6.46 -4.49 -8.59
CA GLU A 129 -7.43 -3.42 -8.80
C GLU A 129 -7.00 -2.15 -8.05
N ALA A 130 -7.26 -1.00 -8.66
CA ALA A 130 -7.17 0.30 -8.00
C ALA A 130 -8.47 1.06 -8.18
N ARG A 131 -8.95 1.72 -7.12
CA ARG A 131 -10.20 2.48 -7.14
C ARG A 131 -10.13 3.69 -6.23
N TRP A 132 -10.76 4.76 -6.66
CA TRP A 132 -10.96 5.97 -5.88
C TRP A 132 -12.18 5.84 -4.98
N PHE A 133 -12.01 6.12 -3.69
CA PHE A 133 -13.08 6.15 -2.70
C PHE A 133 -13.12 7.51 -2.02
N ASP A 134 -14.30 8.00 -1.73
CA ASP A 134 -14.48 9.17 -0.86
C ASP A 134 -14.01 8.82 0.56
N LEU A 135 -13.27 9.74 1.20
CA LEU A 135 -12.82 9.57 2.59
C LEU A 135 -13.98 9.47 3.58
N ALA A 136 -15.13 10.09 3.29
CA ALA A 136 -16.33 9.94 4.10
C ALA A 136 -17.00 8.56 3.95
N ALA A 137 -16.66 7.82 2.87
CA ALA A 137 -17.20 6.50 2.58
C ALA A 137 -16.08 5.53 2.14
N PRO A 138 -15.09 5.26 3.00
CA PRO A 138 -13.98 4.38 2.68
C PRO A 138 -14.45 2.94 2.42
N PRO A 139 -13.64 2.10 1.77
CA PRO A 139 -13.99 0.70 1.51
C PRO A 139 -14.32 -0.04 2.80
N ALA A 140 -15.36 -0.88 2.78
CA ALA A 140 -15.81 -1.63 3.95
C ALA A 140 -14.75 -2.64 4.47
N ARG A 141 -13.93 -3.22 3.58
CA ARG A 141 -12.91 -4.23 3.91
C ARG A 141 -11.52 -3.64 3.77
N LEU A 142 -11.07 -2.91 4.77
CA LEU A 142 -9.73 -2.34 4.84
C LEU A 142 -8.73 -3.34 5.42
N GLY A 143 -7.50 -3.30 4.91
CA GLY A 143 -6.36 -3.91 5.55
C GLY A 143 -5.96 -3.20 6.84
N ILE A 144 -5.08 -3.84 7.62
CA ILE A 144 -4.68 -3.31 8.93
C ILE A 144 -3.97 -1.97 8.77
N ASP A 145 -3.02 -1.89 7.84
CA ASP A 145 -2.21 -0.69 7.63
C ASP A 145 -3.07 0.50 7.17
N ALA A 146 -3.96 0.29 6.18
CA ALA A 146 -4.87 1.32 5.71
C ALA A 146 -5.80 1.82 6.82
N ARG A 147 -6.34 0.90 7.65
CA ARG A 147 -7.21 1.25 8.78
C ARG A 147 -6.51 2.13 9.80
N VAL A 148 -5.27 1.77 10.18
CA VAL A 148 -4.50 2.54 11.17
C VAL A 148 -4.16 3.93 10.63
N VAL A 149 -3.82 4.04 9.33
CA VAL A 149 -3.54 5.34 8.69
C VAL A 149 -4.78 6.21 8.63
N LEU A 150 -5.91 5.66 8.16
CA LEU A 150 -7.17 6.40 8.06
C LEU A 150 -7.64 6.91 9.43
N ALA A 151 -7.62 6.06 10.45
CA ALA A 151 -8.03 6.45 11.80
C ALA A 151 -7.05 7.43 12.46
N GLY A 152 -5.74 7.14 12.35
CA GLY A 152 -4.71 7.87 13.10
C GLY A 152 -4.29 9.20 12.47
N LEU A 153 -4.31 9.30 11.15
CA LEU A 153 -3.79 10.48 10.44
C LEU A 153 -4.84 11.27 9.65
N LEU A 154 -5.93 10.61 9.23
CA LEU A 154 -6.97 11.26 8.43
C LEU A 154 -8.27 11.47 9.19
N GLY A 155 -8.34 11.05 10.46
CA GLY A 155 -9.51 11.26 11.32
C GLY A 155 -10.78 10.51 10.87
N CYS A 156 -10.63 9.49 10.01
CA CYS A 156 -11.76 8.72 9.49
C CYS A 156 -12.26 7.71 10.52
N ASP A 157 -13.59 7.64 10.74
CA ASP A 157 -14.19 6.55 11.51
C ASP A 157 -14.21 5.27 10.65
N VAL A 158 -13.25 4.39 10.90
CA VAL A 158 -13.08 3.12 10.18
C VAL A 158 -13.53 1.91 10.99
N ARG A 159 -14.44 2.11 11.95
CA ARG A 159 -15.02 0.99 12.69
C ARG A 159 -15.77 0.05 11.74
N PRO A 160 -15.66 -1.27 11.93
CA PRO A 160 -16.47 -2.19 11.13
C PRO A 160 -17.96 -1.86 11.36
N ARG A 161 -18.67 -1.52 10.28
CA ARG A 161 -20.13 -1.46 10.33
C ARG A 161 -20.57 -2.90 10.56
N ILE A 162 -21.02 -3.19 11.79
CA ILE A 162 -21.68 -4.44 12.13
C ILE A 162 -23.04 -4.36 11.40
N GLY A 163 -23.16 -5.08 10.29
CA GLY A 163 -24.39 -5.33 9.59
C GLY A 163 -24.88 -6.72 9.93
#